data_64fa5798c5c5284232e2f41afceb19a6
#
_entry.id   64fa5798c5c5284232e2f41afceb19a6
#
_cell.length_a   1.000
_cell.length_b   1.000
_cell.length_c   1.000
_cell.angle_alpha   90.00
_cell.angle_beta   90.00
_cell.angle_gamma   90.00
#
_symmetry.space_group_name_H-M   'P 1'
#
loop_
_entity.id
_entity.type
_entity.pdbx_description
1 polymer ?
#
loop_
_entity_poly.entity_id
_entity_poly.type
_entity_poly.pdbx_seq_one_letter_code
_entity_poly.pdbx_strand_id
1 'polypeptide(L)'
;MTTILSSLTFMPVEDVSLGWTKATHIFPNNLQVTVMKNAGQGLYAVLLSNEAANAINSNEDVLAGLTGVEAEAILIEVESA
;
A
#
# COMPACT_ATOMS: atom_id res chain seq x y z
N MET A 1 -9.04 -16.14 -6.53
CA MET A 1 -9.15 -14.75 -6.98
C MET A 1 -7.88 -13.99 -6.59
N THR A 2 -7.28 -13.30 -7.55
CA THR A 2 -6.04 -12.56 -7.30
C THR A 2 -6.37 -11.20 -6.69
N THR A 3 -5.80 -10.90 -5.52
CA THR A 3 -5.94 -9.59 -4.91
C THR A 3 -4.88 -8.64 -5.46
N ILE A 4 -5.07 -7.34 -5.26
CA ILE A 4 -4.06 -6.35 -5.64
C ILE A 4 -2.77 -6.61 -4.86
N LEU A 5 -2.88 -6.87 -3.56
CA LEU A 5 -1.72 -7.17 -2.73
C LEU A 5 -0.91 -8.36 -3.25
N SER A 6 -1.58 -9.41 -3.68
CA SER A 6 -0.88 -10.62 -4.15
C SER A 6 -0.19 -10.43 -5.49
N SER A 7 -0.56 -9.40 -6.24
CA SER A 7 0.07 -9.09 -7.53
C SER A 7 1.28 -8.18 -7.39
N LEU A 8 1.51 -7.61 -6.21
CA LEU A 8 2.64 -6.71 -5.98
C LEU A 8 3.93 -7.47 -5.75
N THR A 9 5.04 -6.91 -6.25
CA THR A 9 6.36 -7.47 -6.00
C THR A 9 7.01 -6.66 -4.88
N PHE A 10 7.14 -7.28 -3.71
CA PHE A 10 7.76 -6.65 -2.56
C PHE A 10 9.25 -6.83 -2.56
N MET A 11 9.98 -5.75 -2.31
CA MET A 11 11.44 -5.75 -2.28
C MET A 11 11.94 -5.29 -0.92
N PRO A 12 13.10 -5.81 -0.44
CA PRO A 12 13.65 -5.40 0.84
C PRO A 12 13.95 -3.90 0.87
N VAL A 13 13.76 -3.30 2.04
CA VAL A 13 14.13 -1.90 2.28
C VAL A 13 15.47 -1.89 2.98
N GLU A 14 16.50 -1.36 2.30
CA GLU A 14 17.90 -1.48 2.76
C GLU A 14 18.20 -0.70 4.04
N ASP A 15 17.59 0.45 4.20
CA ASP A 15 17.93 1.36 5.30
C ASP A 15 17.03 1.23 6.51
N VAL A 16 16.07 0.34 6.47
CA VAL A 16 15.13 0.17 7.57
C VAL A 16 15.32 -1.19 8.19
N SER A 17 15.35 -1.20 9.50
CA SER A 17 15.52 -2.43 10.26
C SER A 17 14.46 -3.47 9.91
N LEU A 18 14.91 -4.62 9.87
CA LEU A 18 14.33 -5.94 10.07
C LEU A 18 12.89 -6.17 9.60
N GLY A 19 12.76 -6.88 8.50
CA GLY A 19 11.50 -7.49 8.10
C GLY A 19 10.58 -6.62 7.28
N TRP A 20 10.98 -5.39 6.97
CA TRP A 20 10.18 -4.54 6.11
C TRP A 20 10.51 -4.76 4.64
N THR A 21 9.46 -4.86 3.84
CA THR A 21 9.56 -4.86 2.37
C THR A 21 8.59 -3.83 1.83
N LYS A 22 8.82 -3.36 0.61
CA LYS A 22 7.95 -2.38 -0.01
C LYS A 22 7.67 -2.73 -1.47
N ALA A 23 6.53 -2.28 -1.96
CA ALA A 23 6.17 -2.37 -3.37
C ALA A 23 5.52 -1.04 -3.77
N THR A 24 6.00 -0.43 -4.83
CA THR A 24 5.39 0.76 -5.40
C THR A 24 4.54 0.35 -6.59
N HIS A 25 3.33 0.88 -6.65
CA HIS A 25 2.39 0.53 -7.71
C HIS A 25 1.72 1.78 -8.27
N ILE A 26 1.64 1.85 -9.59
CA ILE A 26 0.92 2.91 -10.29
C ILE A 26 -0.29 2.26 -10.96
N PHE A 27 -1.48 2.72 -10.59
CA PHE A 27 -2.72 2.20 -11.17
C PHE A 27 -2.98 2.76 -12.57
N PRO A 28 -3.85 2.13 -13.35
CA PRO A 28 -4.21 2.65 -14.69
C PRO A 28 -4.74 4.08 -14.69
N ASN A 29 -5.29 4.55 -13.57
CA ASN A 29 -5.74 5.93 -13.41
C ASN A 29 -4.62 6.90 -13.03
N ASN A 30 -3.36 6.46 -13.07
CA ASN A 30 -2.16 7.23 -12.74
C ASN A 30 -2.00 7.57 -11.26
N LEU A 31 -2.78 6.97 -10.39
CA LEU A 31 -2.59 7.13 -8.95
C LEU A 31 -1.51 6.18 -8.46
N GLN A 32 -0.61 6.69 -7.64
CA GLN A 32 0.53 5.92 -7.14
C GLN A 32 0.39 5.65 -5.65
N VAL A 33 0.73 4.43 -5.26
CA VAL A 33 0.80 4.04 -3.85
C VAL A 33 2.10 3.28 -3.60
N THR A 34 2.57 3.31 -2.36
CA THR A 34 3.64 2.44 -1.90
C THR A 34 3.09 1.61 -0.74
N VAL A 35 3.19 0.30 -0.86
CA VAL A 35 2.73 -0.60 0.19
C VAL A 35 3.96 -1.15 0.90
N MET A 36 3.96 -1.06 2.22
CA MET A 36 5.02 -1.65 3.04
C MET A 36 4.44 -2.81 3.83
N LYS A 37 5.21 -3.88 3.95
CA LYS A 37 4.80 -5.07 4.66
C LYS A 37 5.85 -5.44 5.69
N ASN A 38 5.43 -5.68 6.92
CA ASN A 38 6.29 -6.22 7.97
C ASN A 38 5.98 -7.71 8.13
N ALA A 39 6.89 -8.55 7.66
CA ALA A 39 6.69 -10.00 7.67
C ALA A 39 6.61 -10.56 9.10
N GLY A 40 7.31 -9.94 10.04
CA GLY A 40 7.31 -10.41 11.43
C GLY A 40 6.01 -10.15 12.17
N GLN A 41 5.26 -9.13 11.76
CA GLN A 41 4.00 -8.75 12.41
C GLN A 41 2.77 -9.04 11.55
N GLY A 42 2.97 -9.32 10.27
CA GLY A 42 1.85 -9.51 9.34
C GLY A 42 1.02 -8.25 9.11
N LEU A 43 1.59 -7.07 9.38
CA LEU A 43 0.91 -5.80 9.22
C LEU A 43 1.42 -5.06 7.98
N TYR A 44 0.58 -4.18 7.46
CA TYR A 44 0.87 -3.40 6.27
C TYR A 44 0.77 -1.92 6.56
N ALA A 45 1.47 -1.13 5.77
CA ALA A 45 1.29 0.31 5.70
C ALA A 45 1.09 0.68 4.24
N VAL A 46 0.19 1.61 3.96
CA VAL A 46 -0.05 2.12 2.61
C VAL A 46 0.30 3.60 2.61
N LEU A 47 1.23 3.98 1.75
CA LEU A 47 1.64 5.36 1.56
C LEU A 47 1.00 5.86 0.27
N LEU A 48 0.20 6.91 0.39
CA LEU A 48 -0.56 7.47 -0.73
C LEU A 48 0.16 8.68 -1.28
N SER A 49 0.19 8.82 -2.62
CA SER A 49 0.57 10.09 -3.21
C SER A 49 -0.51 11.14 -2.89
N ASN A 50 -0.20 12.42 -3.08
CA ASN A 50 -1.18 13.48 -2.81
C ASN A 50 -2.44 13.27 -3.65
N GLU A 51 -2.27 12.91 -4.91
CA GLU A 51 -3.40 12.66 -5.81
C GLU A 51 -4.23 11.46 -5.35
N ALA A 52 -3.57 10.39 -4.91
CA ALA A 52 -4.28 9.20 -4.42
C ALA A 52 -5.05 9.51 -3.14
N ALA A 53 -4.44 10.23 -2.20
CA ALA A 53 -5.12 10.61 -0.95
C ALA A 53 -6.34 11.47 -1.25
N ASN A 54 -6.21 12.44 -2.14
CA ASN A 54 -7.33 13.30 -2.53
C ASN A 54 -8.44 12.50 -3.22
N ALA A 55 -8.07 11.55 -4.06
CA ALA A 55 -9.04 10.75 -4.83
C ALA A 55 -9.94 9.90 -3.93
N ILE A 56 -9.44 9.44 -2.79
CA ILE A 56 -10.22 8.63 -1.86
C ILE A 56 -10.65 9.42 -0.62
N ASN A 57 -10.49 10.75 -0.64
CA ASN A 57 -10.85 11.63 0.47
C ASN A 57 -10.16 11.26 1.78
N SER A 58 -8.91 10.82 1.70
CA SER A 58 -8.15 10.50 2.89
C SER A 58 -7.52 11.75 3.48
N ASN A 59 -7.64 11.91 4.80
CA ASN A 59 -7.00 13.01 5.51
C ASN A 59 -5.52 12.73 5.78
N GLU A 60 -5.09 11.49 5.59
CA GLU A 60 -3.72 11.06 5.85
C GLU A 60 -3.14 10.43 4.60
N ASP A 61 -1.86 10.64 4.38
CA ASP A 61 -1.12 10.02 3.28
C ASP A 61 -0.36 8.77 3.70
N VAL A 62 -0.29 8.48 5.00
CA VAL A 62 0.33 7.27 5.54
C VAL A 62 -0.69 6.55 6.41
N LEU A 63 -1.07 5.34 6.00
CA LEU A 63 -2.02 4.50 6.72
C LEU A 63 -1.26 3.26 7.19
N ALA A 64 -1.03 3.15 8.49
CA ALA A 64 -0.20 2.09 9.06
C ALA A 64 -0.98 1.19 10.00
N GLY A 65 -0.38 0.07 10.39
CA GLY A 65 -1.00 -0.88 11.30
C GLY A 65 -2.18 -1.61 10.69
N LEU A 66 -2.17 -1.81 9.37
CA LEU A 66 -3.29 -2.40 8.65
C LEU A 66 -3.14 -3.92 8.53
N THR A 67 -4.26 -4.63 8.63
CA THR A 67 -4.30 -6.03 8.23
C THR A 67 -4.28 -6.12 6.70
N GLY A 68 -4.04 -7.32 6.17
CA GLY A 68 -4.10 -7.53 4.73
C GLY A 68 -5.44 -7.14 4.12
N VAL A 69 -6.53 -7.44 4.82
CA VAL A 69 -7.88 -7.08 4.37
C VAL A 69 -8.06 -5.57 4.31
N GLU A 70 -7.60 -4.86 5.33
CA GLU A 70 -7.71 -3.40 5.37
C GLU A 70 -6.86 -2.75 4.28
N ALA A 71 -5.63 -3.22 4.10
CA ALA A 71 -4.75 -2.70 3.05
C ALA A 71 -5.36 -2.94 1.66
N GLU A 72 -5.89 -4.13 1.42
CA GLU A 72 -6.51 -4.45 0.15
C GLU A 72 -7.72 -3.55 -0.13
N ALA A 73 -8.53 -3.25 0.88
CA ALA A 73 -9.67 -2.36 0.73
C ALA A 73 -9.24 -0.96 0.28
N ILE A 74 -8.14 -0.43 0.85
CA ILE A 74 -7.61 0.86 0.46
C ILE A 74 -7.12 0.83 -0.99
N LEU A 75 -6.43 -0.23 -1.39
CA LEU A 75 -5.93 -0.37 -2.76
C LEU A 75 -7.08 -0.41 -3.77
N ILE A 76 -8.16 -1.09 -3.42
CA ILE A 76 -9.37 -1.15 -4.26
C ILE A 76 -9.98 0.24 -4.41
N GLU A 77 -10.05 1.02 -3.33
CA GLU A 77 -10.56 2.39 -3.40
C GLU A 77 -9.72 3.25 -4.34
N VAL A 78 -8.41 3.16 -4.26
CA VAL A 78 -7.50 3.94 -5.12
C VAL A 78 -7.67 3.51 -6.57
N GLU A 79 -7.74 2.22 -6.82
CA GLU A 79 -7.92 1.69 -8.19
C GLU A 79 -9.23 2.17 -8.81
N SER A 80 -10.28 2.29 -8.00
CA SER A 80 -11.62 2.65 -8.44
C SER A 80 -11.85 4.17 -8.54
N ALA A 81 -10.90 4.94 -8.09
CA ALA A 81 -11.03 6.40 -8.05
C ALA A 81 -10.92 7.06 -9.44
#